data_b8f5e8f139a2338d8b33db5b4c7d485b
#
_entry.id   b8f5e8f139a2338d8b33db5b4c7d485b
#
_cell.length_a   1.000
_cell.length_b   1.000
_cell.length_c   1.000
_cell.angle_alpha   90.00
_cell.angle_beta   90.00
_cell.angle_gamma   90.00
#
_symmetry.space_group_name_H-M   'P 1'
#
loop_
_entity.id
_entity.type
_entity.pdbx_description
1 polymer ?
#
loop_
_entity_poly.entity_id
_entity_poly.type
_entity_poly.pdbx_seq_one_letter_code
_entity_poly.pdbx_strand_id
1 'polypeptide(L)'
;MLVGPARLVSAGSPSVFYSKSERIMFDYRAFALRKLVSIAPRYLPFADVATEEVPLARLLRLSLFQVTVGMAVVLLVGTLNRVMIVELEVPATLVAVMLALPLLFAPLRTLIGYKSDVHVSALGWRRVPYIWKGTLYQFGGFAIMPFALLVLSGYGEAVDAPRWIGLSSAALAFLLVGAGVHMVQT
;
A
#
# COMPACT_ATOMS: atom_id res chain seq x y z
N MET A 1 -24.01 -60.94 18.55
CA MET A 1 -22.67 -60.41 18.20
C MET A 1 -22.71 -58.92 18.44
N LEU A 2 -22.30 -58.44 19.64
CA LEU A 2 -22.47 -57.08 20.15
C LEU A 2 -21.22 -56.26 19.74
N VAL A 3 -21.44 -55.20 18.93
CA VAL A 3 -20.39 -54.23 18.61
C VAL A 3 -20.49 -53.11 19.66
N GLY A 4 -19.46 -52.97 20.48
CA GLY A 4 -19.37 -51.95 21.50
C GLY A 4 -19.08 -50.54 20.92
N PRO A 5 -19.44 -49.49 21.65
CA PRO A 5 -19.27 -48.11 21.18
C PRO A 5 -17.81 -47.67 21.20
N ALA A 6 -17.38 -47.09 20.09
CA ALA A 6 -16.05 -46.48 19.94
C ALA A 6 -15.89 -45.34 20.92
N ARG A 7 -14.86 -45.36 21.76
CA ARG A 7 -14.46 -44.27 22.65
C ARG A 7 -13.92 -43.12 21.76
N LEU A 8 -14.61 -41.98 21.82
CA LEU A 8 -14.09 -40.71 21.34
C LEU A 8 -12.86 -40.32 22.18
N VAL A 9 -11.69 -40.39 21.56
CA VAL A 9 -10.47 -39.85 22.13
C VAL A 9 -10.62 -38.32 22.16
N SER A 10 -10.73 -37.76 23.36
CA SER A 10 -10.65 -36.35 23.62
C SER A 10 -9.32 -35.81 23.12
N ALA A 11 -9.34 -35.08 22.01
CA ALA A 11 -8.19 -34.32 21.55
C ALA A 11 -7.90 -33.22 22.57
N GLY A 12 -6.87 -33.41 23.39
CA GLY A 12 -6.37 -32.42 24.31
C GLY A 12 -6.01 -31.14 23.55
N SER A 13 -6.60 -30.02 23.95
CA SER A 13 -6.22 -28.71 23.50
C SER A 13 -4.71 -28.50 23.72
N PRO A 14 -3.93 -28.03 22.72
CA PRO A 14 -2.54 -27.70 22.95
C PRO A 14 -2.50 -26.49 23.88
N SER A 15 -2.14 -26.73 25.14
CA SER A 15 -1.75 -25.68 26.08
C SER A 15 -0.42 -25.10 25.60
N VAL A 16 -0.51 -24.08 24.76
CA VAL A 16 0.67 -23.29 24.36
C VAL A 16 1.16 -22.59 25.62
N PHE A 17 2.32 -23.02 26.13
CA PHE A 17 3.03 -22.40 27.26
C PHE A 17 3.52 -21.02 26.81
N TYR A 18 2.66 -20.00 26.89
CA TYR A 18 3.10 -18.62 26.77
C TYR A 18 3.80 -18.19 28.05
N SER A 19 4.99 -17.62 27.92
CA SER A 19 5.71 -17.00 29.01
C SER A 19 4.82 -15.96 29.73
N LYS A 20 4.99 -15.81 31.04
CA LYS A 20 4.22 -14.84 31.85
C LYS A 20 4.30 -13.41 31.29
N SER A 21 5.43 -13.04 30.69
CA SER A 21 5.64 -11.75 30.01
C SER A 21 4.83 -11.60 28.73
N GLU A 22 4.65 -12.66 27.95
CA GLU A 22 3.83 -12.63 26.74
C GLU A 22 2.34 -12.54 27.07
N ARG A 23 1.89 -13.20 28.13
CA ARG A 23 0.49 -13.06 28.63
C ARG A 23 0.18 -11.64 29.06
N ILE A 24 1.11 -11.00 29.77
CA ILE A 24 0.93 -9.61 30.21
C ILE A 24 0.88 -8.67 28.99
N MET A 25 1.74 -8.86 28.00
CA MET A 25 1.75 -8.06 26.77
C MET A 25 0.48 -8.26 25.91
N PHE A 26 -0.05 -9.48 25.88
CA PHE A 26 -1.36 -9.78 25.22
C PHE A 26 -2.53 -9.11 25.96
N ASP A 27 -2.51 -9.07 27.29
CA ASP A 27 -3.55 -8.43 28.11
C ASP A 27 -3.54 -6.90 27.96
N TYR A 28 -2.35 -6.27 27.91
CA TYR A 28 -2.25 -4.82 27.66
C TYR A 28 -2.74 -4.42 26.26
N ARG A 29 -2.47 -5.23 25.24
CA ARG A 29 -2.97 -5.01 23.88
C ARG A 29 -4.49 -5.21 23.82
N ALA A 30 -4.99 -6.26 24.44
CA ALA A 30 -6.42 -6.52 24.52
C ALA A 30 -7.14 -5.44 25.33
N PHE A 31 -6.55 -4.97 26.44
CA PHE A 31 -7.09 -3.88 27.25
C PHE A 31 -7.06 -2.54 26.52
N ALA A 32 -5.97 -2.19 25.85
CA ALA A 32 -5.87 -0.98 25.04
C ALA A 32 -6.86 -0.99 23.88
N LEU A 33 -7.01 -2.13 23.20
CA LEU A 33 -7.99 -2.30 22.13
C LEU A 33 -9.43 -2.23 22.66
N ARG A 34 -9.73 -2.85 23.83
CA ARG A 34 -11.05 -2.74 24.46
C ARG A 34 -11.35 -1.31 24.90
N LYS A 35 -10.38 -0.59 25.42
CA LYS A 35 -10.52 0.81 25.81
C LYS A 35 -10.71 1.73 24.61
N LEU A 36 -10.01 1.47 23.49
CA LEU A 36 -10.23 2.17 22.22
C LEU A 36 -11.60 1.86 21.61
N VAL A 37 -12.07 0.62 21.72
CA VAL A 37 -13.40 0.20 21.24
C VAL A 37 -14.53 0.70 22.17
N SER A 38 -14.24 0.92 23.44
CA SER A 38 -15.21 1.48 24.43
C SER A 38 -15.28 3.02 24.42
N ILE A 39 -14.38 3.70 23.73
CA ILE A 39 -14.56 5.11 23.39
C ILE A 39 -15.79 5.16 22.49
N ALA A 40 -16.87 5.70 23.06
CA ALA A 40 -18.22 5.64 22.49
C ALA A 40 -18.20 5.91 20.96
N PRO A 41 -19.00 5.18 20.19
CA PRO A 41 -19.11 5.33 18.72
C PRO A 41 -19.33 6.78 18.27
N ARG A 42 -19.86 7.60 19.18
CA ARG A 42 -20.13 9.03 18.99
C ARG A 42 -18.89 9.89 18.73
N TYR A 43 -17.70 9.44 19.17
CA TYR A 43 -16.42 10.18 19.03
C TYR A 43 -15.48 9.58 17.99
N LEU A 44 -15.76 8.38 17.50
CA LEU A 44 -14.97 7.74 16.45
C LEU A 44 -15.73 7.90 15.13
N PRO A 45 -15.23 8.76 14.22
CA PRO A 45 -15.77 8.78 12.87
C PRO A 45 -15.68 7.36 12.28
N PHE A 46 -16.76 6.88 11.68
CA PHE A 46 -16.87 5.55 11.05
C PHE A 46 -17.06 4.35 12.01
N ALA A 47 -17.38 4.54 13.30
CA ALA A 47 -17.63 3.42 14.21
C ALA A 47 -18.89 2.62 13.85
N ASP A 48 -19.87 3.27 13.25
CA ASP A 48 -21.10 2.71 12.70
C ASP A 48 -20.90 1.88 11.43
N VAL A 49 -19.72 1.97 10.78
CA VAL A 49 -19.36 1.14 9.61
C VAL A 49 -18.81 -0.22 10.03
N ALA A 50 -18.42 -0.37 11.30
CA ALA A 50 -17.89 -1.64 11.82
C ALA A 50 -19.03 -2.64 12.07
N THR A 51 -18.91 -3.82 11.45
CA THR A 51 -19.81 -4.96 11.67
C THR A 51 -19.10 -6.05 12.47
N GLU A 52 -19.85 -7.05 12.99
CA GLU A 52 -19.24 -8.20 13.66
C GLU A 52 -18.28 -8.97 12.75
N GLU A 53 -18.58 -9.05 11.46
CA GLU A 53 -17.70 -9.70 10.45
C GLU A 53 -16.46 -8.89 10.13
N VAL A 54 -16.55 -7.55 10.20
CA VAL A 54 -15.45 -6.62 9.90
C VAL A 54 -15.28 -5.66 11.08
N PRO A 55 -14.56 -6.08 12.13
CA PRO A 55 -14.35 -5.26 13.31
C PRO A 55 -13.49 -4.02 12.99
N LEU A 56 -13.70 -2.94 13.73
CA LEU A 56 -13.02 -1.65 13.57
C LEU A 56 -11.49 -1.79 13.50
N ALA A 57 -10.90 -2.70 14.28
CA ALA A 57 -9.47 -2.98 14.25
C ALA A 57 -8.96 -3.47 12.88
N ARG A 58 -9.79 -4.23 12.16
CA ARG A 58 -9.48 -4.70 10.81
C ARG A 58 -9.57 -3.55 9.80
N LEU A 59 -10.58 -2.70 9.94
CA LEU A 59 -10.73 -1.49 9.11
C LEU A 59 -9.55 -0.54 9.31
N LEU A 60 -9.11 -0.30 10.53
CA LEU A 60 -7.96 0.54 10.85
C LEU A 60 -6.65 -0.02 10.24
N ARG A 61 -6.45 -1.34 10.27
CA ARG A 61 -5.28 -1.96 9.62
C ARG A 61 -5.30 -1.77 8.10
N LEU A 62 -6.47 -1.86 7.48
CA LEU A 62 -6.62 -1.60 6.05
C LEU A 62 -6.39 -0.12 5.73
N SER A 63 -6.84 0.80 6.59
CA SER A 63 -6.61 2.23 6.40
C SER A 63 -5.14 2.63 6.49
N LEU A 64 -4.31 1.95 7.31
CA LEU A 64 -2.87 2.19 7.36
C LEU A 64 -2.20 1.96 6.00
N PHE A 65 -2.65 0.97 5.24
CA PHE A 65 -2.17 0.77 3.88
C PHE A 65 -2.50 1.96 2.97
N GLN A 66 -3.69 2.52 3.10
CA GLN A 66 -4.08 3.71 2.34
C GLN A 66 -3.23 4.94 2.70
N VAL A 67 -2.77 5.05 3.95
CA VAL A 67 -1.82 6.10 4.38
C VAL A 67 -0.52 6.00 3.60
N THR A 68 0.04 4.80 3.43
CA THR A 68 1.29 4.62 2.65
C THR A 68 1.13 5.02 1.18
N VAL A 69 -0.01 4.71 0.58
CA VAL A 69 -0.34 5.15 -0.78
C VAL A 69 -0.46 6.67 -0.86
N GLY A 70 -1.12 7.28 0.13
CA GLY A 70 -1.23 8.75 0.24
C GLY A 70 0.14 9.42 0.37
N MET A 71 1.04 8.88 1.20
CA MET A 71 2.41 9.37 1.33
C MET A 71 3.18 9.30 0.01
N ALA A 72 3.01 8.21 -0.76
CA ALA A 72 3.62 8.09 -2.08
C ALA A 72 3.17 9.22 -3.02
N VAL A 73 1.89 9.56 -3.03
CA VAL A 73 1.34 10.65 -3.84
C VAL A 73 1.88 12.01 -3.37
N VAL A 74 1.94 12.25 -2.05
CA VAL A 74 2.47 13.50 -1.49
C VAL A 74 3.95 13.69 -1.83
N LEU A 75 4.75 12.65 -1.75
CA LEU A 75 6.16 12.69 -2.17
C LEU A 75 6.29 13.02 -3.67
N LEU A 76 5.48 12.39 -4.49
CA LEU A 76 5.50 12.58 -5.94
C LEU A 76 5.12 14.01 -6.32
N VAL A 77 3.99 14.50 -5.81
CA VAL A 77 3.42 15.80 -6.19
C VAL A 77 4.08 16.96 -5.44
N GLY A 78 4.40 16.79 -4.17
CA GLY A 78 4.97 17.84 -3.34
C GLY A 78 6.49 17.92 -3.45
N THR A 79 7.18 16.90 -2.96
CA THR A 79 8.64 16.94 -2.81
C THR A 79 9.35 16.88 -4.15
N LEU A 80 9.00 15.92 -5.01
CA LEU A 80 9.67 15.78 -6.31
C LEU A 80 9.41 16.94 -7.25
N ASN A 81 8.20 17.47 -7.25
CA ASN A 81 7.88 18.67 -8.01
C ASN A 81 8.80 19.83 -7.63
N ARG A 82 8.95 20.09 -6.33
CA ARG A 82 9.83 21.15 -5.83
C ARG A 82 11.30 20.90 -6.22
N VAL A 83 11.81 19.69 -5.97
CA VAL A 83 13.21 19.34 -6.26
C VAL A 83 13.52 19.52 -7.76
N MET A 84 12.63 19.03 -8.64
CA MET A 84 12.84 19.12 -10.07
C MET A 84 12.83 20.57 -10.58
N ILE A 85 11.93 21.42 -10.08
CA ILE A 85 11.81 22.80 -10.55
C ILE A 85 12.86 23.71 -9.91
N VAL A 86 13.05 23.61 -8.58
CA VAL A 86 13.84 24.59 -7.81
C VAL A 86 15.31 24.18 -7.75
N GLU A 87 15.61 22.90 -7.56
CA GLU A 87 16.98 22.44 -7.32
C GLU A 87 17.65 21.95 -8.62
N LEU A 88 16.87 21.35 -9.53
CA LEU A 88 17.40 20.80 -10.79
C LEU A 88 17.10 21.70 -12.01
N GLU A 89 16.44 22.84 -11.80
CA GLU A 89 16.12 23.82 -12.84
C GLU A 89 15.43 23.19 -14.07
N VAL A 90 14.62 22.16 -13.86
CA VAL A 90 13.81 21.56 -14.92
C VAL A 90 12.65 22.49 -15.24
N PRO A 91 12.36 22.79 -16.51
CA PRO A 91 11.24 23.64 -16.89
C PRO A 91 9.93 23.16 -16.26
N ALA A 92 9.21 24.06 -15.58
CA ALA A 92 7.99 23.73 -14.86
C ALA A 92 6.92 23.08 -15.76
N THR A 93 6.89 23.42 -17.05
CA THR A 93 6.00 22.80 -18.04
C THR A 93 6.28 21.31 -18.23
N LEU A 94 7.56 20.90 -18.26
CA LEU A 94 7.94 19.48 -18.36
C LEU A 94 7.55 18.74 -17.09
N VAL A 95 7.79 19.33 -15.92
CA VAL A 95 7.40 18.72 -14.64
C VAL A 95 5.88 18.59 -14.54
N ALA A 96 5.12 19.62 -14.98
CA ALA A 96 3.67 19.57 -15.03
C ALA A 96 3.16 18.43 -15.94
N VAL A 97 3.77 18.24 -17.11
CA VAL A 97 3.45 17.10 -17.98
C VAL A 97 3.74 15.77 -17.31
N MET A 98 4.88 15.63 -16.62
CA MET A 98 5.23 14.41 -15.90
C MET A 98 4.23 14.12 -14.76
N LEU A 99 3.80 15.15 -14.02
CA LEU A 99 2.76 15.03 -12.99
C LEU A 99 1.39 14.67 -13.57
N ALA A 100 1.13 15.03 -14.82
CA ALA A 100 -0.11 14.66 -15.51
C ALA A 100 -0.10 13.21 -16.04
N LEU A 101 1.07 12.59 -16.25
CA LEU A 101 1.17 11.21 -16.73
C LEU A 101 0.35 10.18 -15.93
N PRO A 102 0.34 10.22 -14.58
CA PRO A 102 -0.53 9.37 -13.79
C PRO A 102 -2.01 9.46 -14.14
N LEU A 103 -2.49 10.63 -14.54
CA LEU A 103 -3.90 10.83 -14.92
C LEU A 103 -4.32 10.03 -16.17
N LEU A 104 -3.36 9.67 -17.03
CA LEU A 104 -3.62 8.80 -18.18
C LEU A 104 -4.16 7.41 -17.76
N PHE A 105 -3.85 6.99 -16.54
CA PHE A 105 -4.34 5.73 -15.97
C PHE A 105 -5.72 5.86 -15.30
N ALA A 106 -6.25 7.07 -15.11
CA ALA A 106 -7.55 7.27 -14.48
C ALA A 106 -8.70 6.50 -15.21
N PRO A 107 -8.84 6.55 -16.55
CA PRO A 107 -9.86 5.77 -17.24
C PRO A 107 -9.61 4.26 -17.15
N LEU A 108 -8.34 3.83 -17.09
CA LEU A 108 -7.98 2.41 -16.96
C LEU A 108 -8.31 1.84 -15.58
N ARG A 109 -8.49 2.69 -14.57
CA ARG A 109 -8.87 2.28 -13.21
C ARG A 109 -10.18 1.46 -13.23
N THR A 110 -11.17 1.88 -13.99
CA THR A 110 -12.44 1.16 -14.11
C THR A 110 -12.25 -0.23 -14.72
N LEU A 111 -11.42 -0.34 -15.77
CA LEU A 111 -11.10 -1.63 -16.41
C LEU A 111 -10.30 -2.55 -15.45
N ILE A 112 -9.34 -1.98 -14.72
CA ILE A 112 -8.53 -2.72 -13.74
C ILE A 112 -9.44 -3.18 -12.60
N GLY A 113 -10.35 -2.33 -12.11
CA GLY A 113 -11.32 -2.66 -11.08
C GLY A 113 -12.21 -3.83 -11.49
N TYR A 114 -12.83 -3.74 -12.67
CA TYR A 114 -13.62 -4.83 -13.21
C TYR A 114 -12.81 -6.13 -13.34
N LYS A 115 -11.61 -6.05 -13.90
CA LYS A 115 -10.75 -7.22 -14.08
C LYS A 115 -10.29 -7.81 -12.74
N SER A 116 -10.08 -6.99 -11.71
CA SER A 116 -9.72 -7.45 -10.37
C SER A 116 -10.88 -8.16 -9.66
N ASP A 117 -12.12 -7.74 -9.92
CA ASP A 117 -13.32 -8.32 -9.30
C ASP A 117 -13.69 -9.68 -9.89
N VAL A 118 -13.47 -9.88 -11.20
CA VAL A 118 -13.72 -11.16 -11.87
C VAL A 118 -12.54 -12.12 -11.84
N HIS A 119 -11.35 -11.63 -11.48
CA HIS A 119 -10.14 -12.47 -11.41
C HIS A 119 -10.18 -13.43 -10.22
N VAL A 120 -9.89 -14.69 -10.48
CA VAL A 120 -9.67 -15.69 -9.44
C VAL A 120 -8.26 -16.24 -9.61
N SER A 121 -7.38 -15.95 -8.66
CA SER A 121 -6.02 -16.52 -8.65
C SER A 121 -6.07 -18.00 -8.25
N ALA A 122 -4.98 -18.72 -8.49
CA ALA A 122 -4.83 -20.13 -8.07
C ALA A 122 -5.06 -20.33 -6.54
N LEU A 123 -4.86 -19.28 -5.73
CA LEU A 123 -5.11 -19.26 -4.28
C LEU A 123 -6.52 -18.77 -3.91
N GLY A 124 -7.40 -18.54 -4.89
CA GLY A 124 -8.76 -18.02 -4.67
C GLY A 124 -8.82 -16.51 -4.38
N TRP A 125 -7.71 -15.80 -4.43
CA TRP A 125 -7.66 -14.37 -4.17
C TRP A 125 -8.07 -13.56 -5.41
N ARG A 126 -8.93 -12.55 -5.22
CA ARG A 126 -9.41 -11.70 -6.32
C ARG A 126 -8.58 -10.42 -6.47
N ARG A 127 -8.56 -9.57 -5.45
CA ARG A 127 -7.94 -8.23 -5.48
C ARG A 127 -6.47 -8.23 -5.05
N VAL A 128 -6.06 -9.16 -4.18
CA VAL A 128 -4.71 -9.20 -3.60
C VAL A 128 -3.60 -9.21 -4.66
N PRO A 129 -3.69 -9.98 -5.77
CA PRO A 129 -2.65 -9.96 -6.81
C PRO A 129 -2.49 -8.59 -7.48
N TYR A 130 -3.59 -7.81 -7.60
CA TYR A 130 -3.55 -6.47 -8.18
C TYR A 130 -2.93 -5.46 -7.22
N ILE A 131 -3.26 -5.54 -5.94
CA ILE A 131 -2.62 -4.74 -4.88
C ILE A 131 -1.11 -5.00 -4.88
N TRP A 132 -0.70 -6.27 -4.91
CA TRP A 132 0.71 -6.65 -4.96
C TRP A 132 1.43 -6.09 -6.19
N LYS A 133 0.86 -6.26 -7.38
CA LYS A 133 1.42 -5.70 -8.62
C LYS A 133 1.49 -4.16 -8.56
N GLY A 134 0.44 -3.52 -8.08
CA GLY A 134 0.42 -2.06 -7.91
C GLY A 134 1.50 -1.56 -6.96
N THR A 135 1.72 -2.25 -5.84
CA THR A 135 2.81 -1.93 -4.90
C THR A 135 4.19 -2.12 -5.54
N LEU A 136 4.38 -3.16 -6.35
CA LEU A 136 5.64 -3.36 -7.08
C LEU A 136 5.89 -2.25 -8.12
N TYR A 137 4.86 -1.78 -8.82
CA TYR A 137 5.00 -0.65 -9.74
C TYR A 137 5.38 0.64 -9.00
N GLN A 138 4.75 0.93 -7.85
CA GLN A 138 5.13 2.07 -7.01
C GLN A 138 6.58 1.97 -6.55
N PHE A 139 6.97 0.81 -6.03
CA PHE A 139 8.33 0.56 -5.59
C PHE A 139 9.33 0.72 -6.74
N GLY A 140 9.06 0.14 -7.92
CA GLY A 140 9.91 0.29 -9.10
C GLY A 140 10.06 1.74 -9.54
N GLY A 141 8.97 2.51 -9.55
CA GLY A 141 9.01 3.93 -9.87
C GLY A 141 9.85 4.74 -8.87
N PHE A 142 9.67 4.52 -7.57
CA PHE A 142 10.49 5.18 -6.54
C PHE A 142 11.95 4.71 -6.55
N ALA A 143 12.24 3.47 -6.93
CA ALA A 143 13.60 2.98 -7.07
C ALA A 143 14.35 3.63 -8.26
N ILE A 144 13.65 3.92 -9.35
CA ILE A 144 14.23 4.60 -10.52
C ILE A 144 14.46 6.09 -10.25
N MET A 145 13.60 6.72 -9.43
CA MET A 145 13.60 8.17 -9.22
C MET A 145 14.94 8.76 -8.76
N PRO A 146 15.65 8.21 -7.75
CA PRO A 146 16.94 8.74 -7.34
C PRO A 146 17.98 8.77 -8.47
N PHE A 147 18.00 7.74 -9.31
CA PHE A 147 18.91 7.69 -10.46
C PHE A 147 18.53 8.73 -11.52
N ALA A 148 17.25 8.94 -11.78
CA ALA A 148 16.78 9.98 -12.67
C ALA A 148 17.20 11.37 -12.18
N LEU A 149 17.03 11.66 -10.88
CA LEU A 149 17.44 12.91 -10.27
C LEU A 149 18.96 13.09 -10.26
N LEU A 150 19.73 12.01 -10.06
CA LEU A 150 21.19 12.06 -10.13
C LEU A 150 21.67 12.46 -11.55
N VAL A 151 21.06 11.88 -12.59
CA VAL A 151 21.39 12.26 -13.98
C VAL A 151 20.99 13.71 -14.26
N LEU A 152 19.86 14.17 -13.74
CA LEU A 152 19.42 15.57 -13.93
C LEU A 152 20.27 16.56 -13.17
N SER A 153 20.81 16.17 -12.00
CA SER A 153 21.69 17.04 -11.20
C SER A 153 23.08 17.24 -11.83
N GLY A 154 23.52 16.32 -12.71
CA GLY A 154 24.84 16.40 -13.32
C GLY A 154 25.99 16.20 -12.33
N TYR A 155 25.76 15.53 -11.19
CA TYR A 155 26.82 15.25 -10.20
C TYR A 155 27.43 13.86 -10.38
N GLY A 156 28.72 13.75 -10.03
CA GLY A 156 29.46 12.49 -10.05
C GLY A 156 29.68 11.96 -11.46
N GLU A 157 29.62 10.65 -11.64
CA GLU A 157 29.81 10.01 -12.94
C GLU A 157 28.65 10.27 -13.94
N ALA A 158 27.59 10.90 -13.49
CA ALA A 158 26.46 11.29 -14.33
C ALA A 158 26.66 12.61 -15.08
N VAL A 159 27.81 13.30 -14.90
CA VAL A 159 28.11 14.59 -15.56
C VAL A 159 28.02 14.49 -17.07
N ASP A 160 28.49 13.38 -17.64
CA ASP A 160 28.50 13.15 -19.10
C ASP A 160 27.17 12.57 -19.63
N ALA A 161 26.24 12.23 -18.76
CA ALA A 161 24.97 11.66 -19.17
C ALA A 161 24.05 12.72 -19.78
N PRO A 162 23.49 12.47 -20.96
CA PRO A 162 22.58 13.45 -21.59
C PRO A 162 21.33 13.65 -20.76
N ARG A 163 20.91 14.90 -20.56
CA ARG A 163 19.75 15.29 -19.74
C ARG A 163 18.45 14.59 -20.13
N TRP A 164 18.30 14.22 -21.41
CA TRP A 164 17.09 13.51 -21.84
C TRP A 164 16.93 12.13 -21.20
N ILE A 165 18.03 11.46 -20.82
CA ILE A 165 17.99 10.18 -20.09
C ILE A 165 17.38 10.39 -18.69
N GLY A 166 17.80 11.44 -17.99
CA GLY A 166 17.22 11.80 -16.70
C GLY A 166 15.74 12.15 -16.79
N LEU A 167 15.35 12.94 -17.81
CA LEU A 167 13.95 13.31 -18.04
C LEU A 167 13.08 12.10 -18.38
N SER A 168 13.54 11.22 -19.27
CA SER A 168 12.80 10.02 -19.66
C SER A 168 12.68 9.01 -18.50
N SER A 169 13.75 8.86 -17.71
CA SER A 169 13.73 8.02 -16.49
C SER A 169 12.79 8.57 -15.43
N ALA A 170 12.78 9.89 -15.21
CA ALA A 170 11.83 10.55 -14.33
C ALA A 170 10.40 10.36 -14.82
N ALA A 171 10.12 10.60 -16.11
CA ALA A 171 8.80 10.37 -16.69
C ALA A 171 8.32 8.92 -16.50
N LEU A 172 9.21 7.95 -16.73
CA LEU A 172 8.92 6.53 -16.50
C LEU A 172 8.61 6.27 -15.02
N ALA A 173 9.36 6.86 -14.10
CA ALA A 173 9.13 6.73 -12.66
C ALA A 173 7.75 7.29 -12.26
N PHE A 174 7.37 8.50 -12.74
CA PHE A 174 6.04 9.07 -12.53
C PHE A 174 4.95 8.16 -13.09
N LEU A 175 5.15 7.59 -14.25
CA LEU A 175 4.21 6.70 -14.91
C LEU A 175 4.01 5.42 -14.10
N LEU A 176 5.08 4.78 -13.63
CA LEU A 176 5.04 3.58 -12.80
C LEU A 176 4.36 3.82 -11.45
N VAL A 177 4.72 4.91 -10.75
CA VAL A 177 4.09 5.26 -9.49
C VAL A 177 2.61 5.52 -9.69
N GLY A 178 2.24 6.28 -10.74
CA GLY A 178 0.85 6.57 -11.08
C GLY A 178 0.04 5.31 -11.38
N ALA A 179 0.56 4.43 -12.24
CA ALA A 179 -0.05 3.14 -12.53
C ALA A 179 -0.25 2.31 -11.26
N GLY A 180 0.78 2.24 -10.41
CA GLY A 180 0.74 1.53 -9.14
C GLY A 180 -0.31 2.09 -8.18
N VAL A 181 -0.40 3.42 -8.03
CA VAL A 181 -1.42 4.08 -7.20
C VAL A 181 -2.83 3.71 -7.66
N HIS A 182 -3.10 3.80 -8.97
CA HIS A 182 -4.41 3.45 -9.51
C HIS A 182 -4.75 1.98 -9.37
N MET A 183 -3.77 1.07 -9.49
CA MET A 183 -3.99 -0.38 -9.28
C MET A 183 -4.27 -0.73 -7.82
N VAL A 184 -3.65 -0.03 -6.88
CA VAL A 184 -3.83 -0.29 -5.45
C VAL A 184 -5.16 0.27 -4.93
N GLN A 185 -5.63 1.36 -5.51
CA GLN A 185 -6.88 2.03 -5.10
C GLN A 185 -8.14 1.43 -5.74
N THR A 186 -8.02 0.40 -6.57
CA THR A 186 -9.14 -0.37 -7.12
C THR A 186 -9.49 -1.54 -6.24
#